data_4b333d61187d7755a632309c95484d5f
#
_entry.id   4b333d61187d7755a632309c95484d5f
#
_cell.length_a   1.000
_cell.length_b   1.000
_cell.length_c   1.000
_cell.angle_alpha   90.00
_cell.angle_beta   90.00
_cell.angle_gamma   90.00
#
_symmetry.space_group_name_H-M   'P 1'
#
loop_
_entity.id
_entity.type
_entity.pdbx_description
1 polymer ?
#
loop_
_entity_poly.entity_id
_entity_poly.type
_entity_poly.pdbx_seq_one_letter_code
_entity_poly.pdbx_strand_id
1 'polypeptide(L)'
;MLKVGIVGLGRLGVTHANNLAALPDAKLTAVYDPKPEAAQLGKEKYGMAIMGSAQELVNSPEVDVVCVASPTYCHIEAVLPALQAGKPVFCEKPVCRTWAEAEQMLAAEAKSKSRVAVGFVRRFHPGQQKFVELVRDGLVGRLRFCNVDLVVGVFKRLPGDWFADFQLSGGVILDMLAHHLDLLNWSFGAPARVYCESLLLDPSLPEPNDYASATLTYKNNVICNLLCGWQRFGRSANCYEIYGDNGSLTYSWGAKHIVHFPKGGEKQEITFEASDESPYATEIKSWLACIAA
;
A
#
# COMPACT_ATOMS: atom_id res chain seq x y z
N MET A 1 -14.46 3.91 -22.36
CA MET A 1 -14.75 4.29 -20.96
C MET A 1 -15.01 2.99 -20.19
N LEU A 2 -14.15 2.67 -19.22
CA LEU A 2 -14.23 1.46 -18.41
C LEU A 2 -15.31 1.60 -17.33
N LYS A 3 -16.14 0.59 -17.18
CA LYS A 3 -17.16 0.51 -16.13
C LYS A 3 -16.53 -0.07 -14.87
N VAL A 4 -16.51 0.71 -13.80
CA VAL A 4 -15.82 0.39 -12.55
C VAL A 4 -16.82 0.00 -11.47
N GLY A 5 -16.64 -1.18 -10.88
CA GLY A 5 -17.30 -1.59 -9.65
C GLY A 5 -16.40 -1.37 -8.43
N ILE A 6 -16.95 -0.88 -7.33
CA ILE A 6 -16.21 -0.65 -6.07
C ILE A 6 -16.72 -1.60 -4.99
N VAL A 7 -15.80 -2.35 -4.39
CA VAL A 7 -16.04 -3.19 -3.21
C VAL A 7 -15.41 -2.54 -1.99
N GLY A 8 -16.26 -2.09 -1.05
CA GLY A 8 -15.87 -1.30 0.11
C GLY A 8 -15.85 0.19 -0.19
N LEU A 9 -16.79 0.94 0.37
CA LEU A 9 -16.90 2.40 0.22
C LEU A 9 -16.64 3.13 1.55
N GLY A 10 -15.67 2.62 2.30
CA GLY A 10 -15.10 3.29 3.48
C GLY A 10 -14.23 4.49 3.07
N ARG A 11 -13.37 4.96 4.00
CA ARG A 11 -12.51 6.13 3.76
C ARG A 11 -11.69 6.05 2.46
N LEU A 12 -10.99 4.94 2.21
CA LEU A 12 -10.20 4.75 0.99
C LEU A 12 -11.07 4.51 -0.23
N GLY A 13 -12.16 3.76 -0.09
CA GLY A 13 -13.12 3.57 -1.17
C GLY A 13 -13.70 4.89 -1.70
N VAL A 14 -14.03 5.82 -0.80
CA VAL A 14 -14.47 7.19 -1.18
C VAL A 14 -13.34 7.96 -1.87
N THR A 15 -12.09 7.83 -1.40
CA THR A 15 -10.94 8.46 -2.06
C THR A 15 -10.78 7.95 -3.49
N HIS A 16 -10.82 6.64 -3.69
CA HIS A 16 -10.73 6.05 -5.03
C HIS A 16 -11.94 6.39 -5.90
N ALA A 17 -13.15 6.39 -5.33
CA ALA A 17 -14.36 6.80 -6.05
C ALA A 17 -14.26 8.24 -6.56
N ASN A 18 -13.77 9.18 -5.73
CA ASN A 18 -13.57 10.57 -6.16
C ASN A 18 -12.53 10.66 -7.29
N ASN A 19 -11.41 9.94 -7.18
CA ASN A 19 -10.36 9.94 -8.21
C ASN A 19 -10.87 9.32 -9.51
N LEU A 20 -11.57 8.19 -9.46
CA LEU A 20 -12.15 7.52 -10.63
C LEU A 20 -13.22 8.37 -11.30
N ALA A 21 -14.10 9.01 -10.53
CA ALA A 21 -15.15 9.89 -11.05
C ALA A 21 -14.60 11.13 -11.77
N ALA A 22 -13.37 11.55 -11.48
CA ALA A 22 -12.70 12.67 -12.15
C ALA A 22 -12.04 12.26 -13.49
N LEU A 23 -11.96 10.97 -13.81
CA LEU A 23 -11.29 10.47 -15.01
C LEU A 23 -12.27 10.30 -16.18
N PRO A 24 -11.95 10.84 -17.38
CA PRO A 24 -12.86 10.77 -18.55
C PRO A 24 -13.04 9.32 -19.06
N ASP A 25 -12.07 8.45 -18.80
CA ASP A 25 -12.05 7.07 -19.30
C ASP A 25 -12.65 6.06 -18.33
N ALA A 26 -13.13 6.51 -17.15
CA ALA A 26 -13.76 5.67 -16.14
C ALA A 26 -15.21 6.10 -15.88
N LYS A 27 -16.07 5.11 -15.58
CA LYS A 27 -17.43 5.32 -15.14
C LYS A 27 -17.71 4.43 -13.95
N LEU A 28 -18.07 5.00 -12.81
CA LEU A 28 -18.54 4.26 -11.65
C LEU A 28 -19.93 3.70 -11.93
N THR A 29 -20.10 2.39 -11.83
CA THR A 29 -21.38 1.73 -12.20
C THR A 29 -21.99 0.92 -11.09
N ALA A 30 -21.21 0.32 -10.20
CA ALA A 30 -21.70 -0.56 -9.15
C ALA A 30 -20.90 -0.38 -7.84
N VAL A 31 -21.58 -0.59 -6.72
CA VAL A 31 -20.97 -0.57 -5.39
C VAL A 31 -21.50 -1.72 -4.55
N TYR A 32 -20.60 -2.33 -3.78
CA TYR A 32 -20.95 -3.21 -2.68
C TYR A 32 -20.23 -2.76 -1.40
N ASP A 33 -20.99 -2.56 -0.36
CA ASP A 33 -20.51 -2.38 1.01
C ASP A 33 -21.54 -3.02 1.95
N PRO A 34 -21.12 -3.82 2.98
CA PRO A 34 -22.05 -4.41 3.92
C PRO A 34 -22.76 -3.38 4.82
N LYS A 35 -22.24 -2.16 4.90
CA LYS A 35 -22.88 -1.04 5.60
C LYS A 35 -23.83 -0.32 4.66
N PRO A 36 -25.16 -0.36 4.93
CA PRO A 36 -26.16 0.24 4.04
C PRO A 36 -25.92 1.72 3.75
N GLU A 37 -25.44 2.46 4.75
CA GLU A 37 -25.15 3.89 4.61
C GLU A 37 -24.00 4.16 3.63
N ALA A 38 -22.97 3.30 3.60
CA ALA A 38 -21.87 3.41 2.65
C ALA A 38 -22.33 3.07 1.22
N ALA A 39 -23.09 2.00 1.06
CA ALA A 39 -23.69 1.64 -0.23
C ALA A 39 -24.63 2.74 -0.76
N GLN A 40 -25.46 3.32 0.12
CA GLN A 40 -26.36 4.42 -0.23
C GLN A 40 -25.59 5.68 -0.66
N LEU A 41 -24.49 6.02 0.02
CA LEU A 41 -23.59 7.10 -0.43
C LEU A 41 -23.09 6.87 -1.87
N GLY A 42 -22.76 5.63 -2.21
CA GLY A 42 -22.33 5.25 -3.56
C GLY A 42 -23.40 5.56 -4.61
N LYS A 43 -24.64 5.23 -4.30
CA LYS A 43 -25.80 5.52 -5.18
C LYS A 43 -26.06 7.01 -5.30
N GLU A 44 -26.13 7.73 -4.19
CA GLU A 44 -26.52 9.15 -4.18
C GLU A 44 -25.46 10.05 -4.79
N LYS A 45 -24.19 9.81 -4.46
CA LYS A 45 -23.09 10.71 -4.87
C LYS A 45 -22.55 10.37 -6.26
N TYR A 46 -22.51 9.09 -6.63
CA TYR A 46 -21.84 8.65 -7.86
C TYR A 46 -22.77 7.95 -8.85
N GLY A 47 -24.06 7.77 -8.52
CA GLY A 47 -25.02 7.10 -9.38
C GLY A 47 -24.81 5.60 -9.55
N MET A 48 -24.06 4.96 -8.64
CA MET A 48 -23.77 3.53 -8.68
C MET A 48 -24.99 2.66 -8.32
N ALA A 49 -25.15 1.53 -8.99
CA ALA A 49 -26.10 0.51 -8.57
C ALA A 49 -25.57 -0.20 -7.30
N ILE A 50 -26.44 -0.37 -6.30
CA ILE A 50 -26.09 -1.12 -5.09
C ILE A 50 -26.23 -2.62 -5.39
N MET A 51 -25.17 -3.38 -5.10
CA MET A 51 -25.14 -4.84 -5.24
C MET A 51 -25.29 -5.52 -3.88
N GLY A 52 -25.87 -6.71 -3.84
CA GLY A 52 -26.09 -7.48 -2.61
C GLY A 52 -24.84 -8.21 -2.11
N SER A 53 -23.81 -8.36 -2.95
CA SER A 53 -22.54 -8.99 -2.57
C SER A 53 -21.41 -8.58 -3.51
N ALA A 54 -20.15 -8.82 -3.07
CA ALA A 54 -18.97 -8.65 -3.92
C ALA A 54 -19.04 -9.57 -5.16
N GLN A 55 -19.52 -10.81 -5.00
CA GLN A 55 -19.69 -11.75 -6.09
C GLN A 55 -20.70 -11.26 -7.12
N GLU A 56 -21.83 -10.69 -6.69
CA GLU A 56 -22.85 -10.12 -7.58
C GLU A 56 -22.27 -8.94 -8.37
N LEU A 57 -21.53 -8.03 -7.69
CA LEU A 57 -20.85 -6.91 -8.33
C LEU A 57 -19.89 -7.40 -9.41
N VAL A 58 -19.05 -8.37 -9.08
CA VAL A 58 -18.06 -8.93 -10.02
C VAL A 58 -18.74 -9.58 -11.22
N ASN A 59 -19.83 -10.28 -11.03
CA ASN A 59 -20.56 -10.96 -12.12
C ASN A 59 -21.42 -10.03 -12.98
N SER A 60 -21.59 -8.78 -12.56
CA SER A 60 -22.41 -7.82 -13.31
C SER A 60 -21.80 -7.51 -14.69
N PRO A 61 -22.61 -7.53 -15.77
CA PRO A 61 -22.16 -7.08 -17.10
C PRO A 61 -21.90 -5.56 -17.16
N GLU A 62 -22.34 -4.83 -16.14
CA GLU A 62 -22.11 -3.40 -15.99
C GLU A 62 -20.78 -3.09 -15.27
N VAL A 63 -19.94 -4.09 -15.03
CA VAL A 63 -18.61 -3.92 -14.42
C VAL A 63 -17.55 -4.55 -15.32
N ASP A 64 -16.62 -3.75 -15.80
CA ASP A 64 -15.48 -4.20 -16.60
C ASP A 64 -14.26 -4.47 -15.70
N VAL A 65 -14.06 -3.64 -14.67
CA VAL A 65 -12.92 -3.68 -13.73
C VAL A 65 -13.39 -3.48 -12.29
N VAL A 66 -12.65 -4.01 -11.34
CA VAL A 66 -13.03 -4.01 -9.91
C VAL A 66 -11.99 -3.27 -9.08
N CYS A 67 -12.44 -2.28 -8.30
CA CYS A 67 -11.64 -1.60 -7.28
C CYS A 67 -12.02 -2.13 -5.89
N VAL A 68 -11.07 -2.77 -5.20
CA VAL A 68 -11.28 -3.36 -3.87
C VAL A 68 -10.62 -2.47 -2.83
N ALA A 69 -11.43 -1.85 -1.98
CA ALA A 69 -11.01 -0.97 -0.89
C ALA A 69 -11.74 -1.32 0.43
N SER A 70 -12.16 -2.56 0.56
CA SER A 70 -12.73 -3.17 1.77
C SER A 70 -11.64 -3.38 2.84
N PRO A 71 -11.98 -3.83 4.06
CA PRO A 71 -10.99 -4.31 5.02
C PRO A 71 -10.16 -5.47 4.48
N THR A 72 -8.88 -5.55 4.89
CA THR A 72 -7.91 -6.53 4.36
C THR A 72 -8.41 -7.97 4.36
N TYR A 73 -9.06 -8.40 5.44
CA TYR A 73 -9.59 -9.77 5.58
C TYR A 73 -10.74 -10.11 4.61
N CYS A 74 -11.34 -9.08 3.97
CA CYS A 74 -12.39 -9.24 2.96
C CYS A 74 -11.87 -9.17 1.52
N HIS A 75 -10.60 -8.82 1.29
CA HIS A 75 -10.07 -8.62 -0.07
C HIS A 75 -10.24 -9.86 -0.94
N ILE A 76 -9.98 -11.04 -0.37
CA ILE A 76 -10.05 -12.32 -1.09
C ILE A 76 -11.44 -12.61 -1.66
N GLU A 77 -12.51 -12.14 -0.99
CA GLU A 77 -13.91 -12.35 -1.39
C GLU A 77 -14.28 -11.63 -2.70
N ALA A 78 -13.52 -10.58 -3.05
CA ALA A 78 -13.71 -9.85 -4.30
C ALA A 78 -12.63 -10.19 -5.34
N VAL A 79 -11.38 -10.36 -4.91
CA VAL A 79 -10.23 -10.58 -5.81
C VAL A 79 -10.33 -11.93 -6.51
N LEU A 80 -10.63 -13.02 -5.79
CA LEU A 80 -10.72 -14.35 -6.42
C LEU A 80 -11.83 -14.43 -7.48
N PRO A 81 -13.08 -14.01 -7.20
CA PRO A 81 -14.13 -13.99 -8.22
C PRO A 81 -13.77 -13.12 -9.43
N ALA A 82 -13.15 -11.94 -9.21
CA ALA A 82 -12.78 -11.05 -10.31
C ALA A 82 -11.72 -11.68 -11.22
N LEU A 83 -10.70 -12.33 -10.66
CA LEU A 83 -9.70 -13.07 -11.41
C LEU A 83 -10.34 -14.24 -12.19
N GLN A 84 -11.27 -14.98 -11.58
CA GLN A 84 -12.01 -16.07 -12.24
C GLN A 84 -12.89 -15.56 -13.39
N ALA A 85 -13.48 -14.37 -13.23
CA ALA A 85 -14.25 -13.70 -14.28
C ALA A 85 -13.38 -13.03 -15.35
N GLY A 86 -12.06 -13.04 -15.20
CA GLY A 86 -11.12 -12.38 -16.10
C GLY A 86 -11.19 -10.86 -16.05
N LYS A 87 -11.65 -10.27 -14.94
CA LYS A 87 -11.75 -8.82 -14.77
C LYS A 87 -10.50 -8.26 -14.07
N PRO A 88 -9.90 -7.18 -14.58
CA PRO A 88 -8.79 -6.50 -13.92
C PRO A 88 -9.20 -5.99 -12.53
N VAL A 89 -8.29 -6.12 -11.58
CA VAL A 89 -8.51 -5.75 -10.18
C VAL A 89 -7.48 -4.71 -9.74
N PHE A 90 -7.95 -3.64 -9.12
CA PHE A 90 -7.16 -2.85 -8.18
C PHE A 90 -7.53 -3.29 -6.78
N CYS A 91 -6.55 -3.62 -5.96
CA CYS A 91 -6.78 -4.02 -4.58
C CYS A 91 -5.90 -3.20 -3.64
N GLU A 92 -6.49 -2.58 -2.63
CA GLU A 92 -5.75 -1.88 -1.59
C GLU A 92 -4.74 -2.80 -0.87
N LYS A 93 -3.68 -2.17 -0.36
CA LYS A 93 -2.70 -2.86 0.49
C LYS A 93 -3.24 -3.04 1.94
N PRO A 94 -2.78 -4.06 2.65
CA PRO A 94 -2.10 -5.25 2.15
C PRO A 94 -3.08 -6.11 1.33
N VAL A 95 -2.59 -6.73 0.28
CA VAL A 95 -3.47 -7.43 -0.68
C VAL A 95 -4.25 -8.59 -0.08
N CYS A 96 -3.71 -9.21 0.96
CA CYS A 96 -4.34 -10.30 1.70
C CYS A 96 -3.88 -10.33 3.15
N ARG A 97 -4.61 -11.09 3.98
CA ARG A 97 -4.35 -11.21 5.42
C ARG A 97 -3.35 -12.32 5.75
N THR A 98 -3.40 -13.43 5.01
CA THR A 98 -2.63 -14.64 5.31
C THR A 98 -1.83 -15.12 4.10
N TRP A 99 -0.81 -15.96 4.38
CA TRP A 99 -0.04 -16.63 3.32
C TRP A 99 -0.93 -17.55 2.47
N ALA A 100 -1.84 -18.29 3.09
CA ALA A 100 -2.77 -19.15 2.36
C ALA A 100 -3.66 -18.39 1.38
N GLU A 101 -4.11 -17.20 1.74
CA GLU A 101 -4.83 -16.30 0.83
C GLU A 101 -3.93 -15.82 -0.32
N ALA A 102 -2.66 -15.48 -0.02
CA ALA A 102 -1.71 -15.08 -1.06
C ALA A 102 -1.49 -16.20 -2.09
N GLU A 103 -1.32 -17.45 -1.63
CA GLU A 103 -1.18 -18.62 -2.51
C GLU A 103 -2.42 -18.83 -3.40
N GLN A 104 -3.62 -18.67 -2.83
CA GLN A 104 -4.86 -18.77 -3.59
C GLN A 104 -4.97 -17.68 -4.65
N MET A 105 -4.65 -16.42 -4.30
CA MET A 105 -4.69 -15.30 -5.24
C MET A 105 -3.67 -15.48 -6.37
N LEU A 106 -2.43 -15.87 -6.05
CA LEU A 106 -1.39 -16.15 -7.04
C LEU A 106 -1.78 -17.29 -7.98
N ALA A 107 -2.35 -18.38 -7.43
CA ALA A 107 -2.81 -19.49 -8.24
C ALA A 107 -4.01 -19.12 -9.14
N ALA A 108 -4.89 -18.24 -8.68
CA ALA A 108 -5.99 -17.72 -9.48
C ALA A 108 -5.49 -16.77 -10.58
N GLU A 109 -4.58 -15.86 -10.24
CA GLU A 109 -3.99 -14.92 -11.19
C GLU A 109 -3.23 -15.64 -12.31
N ALA A 110 -2.48 -16.69 -11.97
CA ALA A 110 -1.75 -17.50 -12.95
C ALA A 110 -2.66 -18.17 -14.00
N LYS A 111 -3.93 -18.41 -13.66
CA LYS A 111 -4.95 -18.99 -14.54
C LYS A 111 -5.84 -17.94 -15.22
N SER A 112 -5.80 -16.71 -14.72
CA SER A 112 -6.62 -15.61 -15.21
C SER A 112 -6.00 -14.95 -16.46
N LYS A 113 -6.85 -14.33 -17.27
CA LYS A 113 -6.43 -13.40 -18.32
C LYS A 113 -6.14 -12.00 -17.77
N SER A 114 -6.49 -11.77 -16.51
CA SER A 114 -6.36 -10.49 -15.80
C SER A 114 -5.29 -10.53 -14.72
N ARG A 115 -4.98 -9.36 -14.17
CA ARG A 115 -3.98 -9.15 -13.14
C ARG A 115 -4.57 -8.36 -11.97
N VAL A 116 -3.90 -8.47 -10.83
CA VAL A 116 -4.15 -7.64 -9.65
C VAL A 116 -3.10 -6.54 -9.57
N ALA A 117 -3.55 -5.29 -9.61
CA ALA A 117 -2.72 -4.15 -9.23
C ALA A 117 -2.91 -3.90 -7.72
N VAL A 118 -1.81 -3.85 -6.98
CA VAL A 118 -1.87 -3.61 -5.52
C VAL A 118 -1.65 -2.14 -5.22
N GLY A 119 -2.48 -1.57 -4.35
CA GLY A 119 -2.52 -0.17 -3.96
C GLY A 119 -1.31 0.27 -3.12
N PHE A 120 -0.11 0.20 -3.66
CA PHE A 120 1.10 0.71 -3.04
C PHE A 120 1.31 2.19 -3.35
N VAL A 121 0.42 3.04 -2.85
CA VAL A 121 0.37 4.48 -3.12
C VAL A 121 1.70 5.20 -2.93
N ARG A 122 2.57 4.70 -2.06
CA ARG A 122 3.89 5.30 -1.83
C ARG A 122 4.80 5.26 -3.05
N ARG A 123 4.60 4.32 -3.98
CA ARG A 123 5.32 4.28 -5.27
C ARG A 123 5.02 5.50 -6.16
N PHE A 124 3.93 6.20 -5.89
CA PHE A 124 3.48 7.38 -6.63
C PHE A 124 3.76 8.70 -5.90
N HIS A 125 4.41 8.64 -4.74
CA HIS A 125 4.84 9.83 -4.01
C HIS A 125 6.16 10.37 -4.60
N PRO A 126 6.21 11.65 -5.06
CA PRO A 126 7.37 12.18 -5.78
C PRO A 126 8.70 12.01 -5.04
N GLY A 127 8.73 12.32 -3.73
CA GLY A 127 9.94 12.17 -2.94
C GLY A 127 10.42 10.72 -2.82
N GLN A 128 9.51 9.75 -2.76
CA GLN A 128 9.89 8.33 -2.73
C GLN A 128 10.35 7.83 -4.10
N GLN A 129 9.70 8.27 -5.17
CA GLN A 129 10.16 7.98 -6.53
C GLN A 129 11.59 8.49 -6.74
N LYS A 130 11.83 9.76 -6.37
CA LYS A 130 13.18 10.36 -6.48
C LYS A 130 14.21 9.65 -5.61
N PHE A 131 13.84 9.27 -4.39
CA PHE A 131 14.73 8.52 -3.51
C PHE A 131 15.14 7.16 -4.12
N VAL A 132 14.16 6.40 -4.64
CA VAL A 132 14.42 5.11 -5.31
C VAL A 132 15.24 5.29 -6.58
N GLU A 133 14.98 6.33 -7.37
CA GLU A 133 15.76 6.69 -8.57
C GLU A 133 17.23 6.89 -8.20
N LEU A 134 17.54 7.78 -7.23
CA LEU A 134 18.90 8.06 -6.80
C LEU A 134 19.64 6.81 -6.29
N VAL A 135 18.93 5.92 -5.61
CA VAL A 135 19.48 4.63 -5.17
C VAL A 135 19.81 3.72 -6.35
N ARG A 136 18.91 3.61 -7.31
CA ARG A 136 19.10 2.77 -8.52
C ARG A 136 20.16 3.31 -9.45
N ASP A 137 20.27 4.61 -9.56
CA ASP A 137 21.31 5.30 -10.35
C ASP A 137 22.70 5.17 -9.72
N GLY A 138 22.79 4.57 -8.52
CA GLY A 138 24.07 4.29 -7.86
C GLY A 138 24.74 5.50 -7.23
N LEU A 139 23.98 6.55 -6.88
CA LEU A 139 24.53 7.77 -6.29
C LEU A 139 25.41 7.50 -5.05
N VAL A 140 24.99 6.56 -4.20
CA VAL A 140 25.75 6.15 -3.01
C VAL A 140 26.74 5.01 -3.26
N GLY A 141 26.89 4.57 -4.51
CA GLY A 141 27.72 3.43 -4.88
C GLY A 141 27.09 2.09 -4.47
N ARG A 142 27.95 1.10 -4.20
CA ARG A 142 27.49 -0.21 -3.74
C ARG A 142 26.82 -0.09 -2.38
N LEU A 143 25.57 -0.49 -2.30
CA LEU A 143 24.78 -0.45 -1.07
C LEU A 143 25.35 -1.40 -0.01
N ARG A 144 25.32 -0.97 1.24
CA ARG A 144 25.83 -1.70 2.40
C ARG A 144 24.77 -1.89 3.46
N PHE A 145 24.07 -0.82 3.78
CA PHE A 145 23.20 -0.78 4.93
C PHE A 145 22.00 0.15 4.70
N CYS A 146 20.88 -0.16 5.31
CA CYS A 146 19.67 0.67 5.29
C CYS A 146 19.02 0.66 6.67
N ASN A 147 18.56 1.82 7.12
CA ASN A 147 17.63 1.97 8.25
C ASN A 147 16.32 2.52 7.76
N VAL A 148 15.23 1.96 8.27
CA VAL A 148 13.87 2.46 8.04
C VAL A 148 13.14 2.55 9.36
N ASP A 149 12.76 3.76 9.73
CA ASP A 149 11.94 4.03 10.91
C ASP A 149 10.55 4.44 10.47
N LEU A 150 9.56 3.69 10.92
CA LEU A 150 8.15 3.99 10.75
C LEU A 150 7.43 3.91 12.09
N VAL A 151 7.63 4.93 12.88
CA VAL A 151 6.96 5.08 14.17
C VAL A 151 6.01 6.27 14.08
N VAL A 152 4.72 6.00 14.07
CA VAL A 152 3.69 7.03 13.89
C VAL A 152 2.84 7.16 15.14
N GLY A 153 2.23 8.33 15.32
CA GLY A 153 1.31 8.58 16.42
C GLY A 153 0.14 7.58 16.44
N VAL A 154 -0.44 7.41 17.60
CA VAL A 154 -1.53 6.46 17.83
C VAL A 154 -2.62 6.59 16.78
N PHE A 155 -2.85 5.51 16.09
CA PHE A 155 -4.08 5.31 15.37
C PHE A 155 -5.22 5.17 16.38
N LYS A 156 -6.23 6.05 16.33
CA LYS A 156 -7.42 5.91 17.19
C LYS A 156 -8.17 4.64 16.78
N ARG A 157 -8.02 3.59 17.60
CA ARG A 157 -8.77 2.35 17.46
C ARG A 157 -9.99 2.46 18.36
N LEU A 158 -11.15 2.37 17.75
CA LEU A 158 -12.40 2.30 18.49
C LEU A 158 -12.72 0.84 18.80
N PRO A 159 -13.34 0.53 19.92
CA PRO A 159 -13.88 -0.80 20.17
C PRO A 159 -14.79 -1.23 19.01
N GLY A 160 -14.54 -2.42 18.45
CA GLY A 160 -15.25 -2.91 17.26
C GLY A 160 -14.66 -2.47 15.91
N ASP A 161 -13.58 -1.66 15.90
CA ASP A 161 -12.83 -1.40 14.68
C ASP A 161 -11.97 -2.62 14.32
N TRP A 162 -12.09 -3.10 13.08
CA TRP A 162 -11.33 -4.26 12.60
C TRP A 162 -9.81 -4.06 12.67
N PHE A 163 -9.32 -2.82 12.65
CA PHE A 163 -7.91 -2.51 12.85
C PHE A 163 -7.42 -2.85 14.26
N ALA A 164 -8.30 -2.81 15.26
CA ALA A 164 -7.98 -3.17 16.64
C ALA A 164 -7.95 -4.68 16.88
N ASP A 165 -8.48 -5.46 15.95
CA ASP A 165 -8.47 -6.92 15.98
C ASP A 165 -7.28 -7.44 15.15
N PHE A 166 -6.33 -8.09 15.82
CA PHE A 166 -5.16 -8.66 15.17
C PHE A 166 -5.53 -9.74 14.14
N GLN A 167 -6.55 -10.55 14.43
CA GLN A 167 -6.98 -11.62 13.53
C GLN A 167 -7.50 -11.06 12.20
N LEU A 168 -8.04 -9.86 12.21
CA LEU A 168 -8.56 -9.19 11.03
C LEU A 168 -7.51 -8.30 10.34
N SER A 169 -6.75 -7.52 11.13
CA SER A 169 -5.81 -6.52 10.59
C SER A 169 -4.40 -7.05 10.33
N GLY A 170 -3.94 -8.05 11.10
CA GLY A 170 -2.53 -8.45 11.12
C GLY A 170 -1.60 -7.50 11.86
N GLY A 171 -2.15 -6.49 12.53
CA GLY A 171 -1.42 -5.53 13.36
C GLY A 171 -0.50 -4.61 12.57
N VAL A 172 0.42 -3.96 13.31
CA VAL A 172 1.33 -2.95 12.75
C VAL A 172 2.24 -3.47 11.65
N ILE A 173 2.65 -4.73 11.71
CA ILE A 173 3.56 -5.32 10.72
C ILE A 173 2.86 -5.38 9.37
N LEU A 174 1.68 -5.98 9.30
CA LEU A 174 0.98 -6.16 8.04
C LEU A 174 0.44 -4.85 7.48
N ASP A 175 -0.11 -3.98 8.34
CA ASP A 175 -0.68 -2.70 7.88
C ASP A 175 0.41 -1.68 7.50
N MET A 176 1.39 -1.46 8.40
CA MET A 176 2.33 -0.36 8.25
C MET A 176 3.59 -0.75 7.50
N LEU A 177 4.21 -1.89 7.85
CA LEU A 177 5.46 -2.31 7.18
C LEU A 177 5.25 -2.71 5.73
N ALA A 178 4.04 -3.10 5.31
CA ALA A 178 3.76 -3.43 3.91
C ALA A 178 4.24 -2.35 2.94
N HIS A 179 4.02 -1.07 3.27
CA HIS A 179 4.50 0.05 2.47
C HIS A 179 6.02 0.13 2.34
N HIS A 180 6.73 -0.11 3.44
CA HIS A 180 8.19 -0.01 3.49
C HIS A 180 8.85 -1.24 2.88
N LEU A 181 8.30 -2.43 3.14
CA LEU A 181 8.74 -3.67 2.52
C LEU A 181 8.58 -3.60 1.00
N ASP A 182 7.47 -3.05 0.52
CA ASP A 182 7.26 -2.83 -0.90
C ASP A 182 8.34 -1.91 -1.50
N LEU A 183 8.61 -0.76 -0.87
CA LEU A 183 9.64 0.17 -1.33
C LEU A 183 11.03 -0.44 -1.34
N LEU A 184 11.39 -1.19 -0.29
CA LEU A 184 12.66 -1.89 -0.20
C LEU A 184 12.77 -3.00 -1.24
N ASN A 185 11.72 -3.79 -1.43
CA ASN A 185 11.68 -4.83 -2.47
C ASN A 185 11.74 -4.23 -3.88
N TRP A 186 11.13 -3.07 -4.08
CA TRP A 186 11.24 -2.31 -5.32
C TRP A 186 12.67 -1.81 -5.58
N SER A 187 13.40 -1.47 -4.52
CA SER A 187 14.78 -0.96 -4.61
C SER A 187 15.83 -2.07 -4.69
N PHE A 188 15.67 -3.16 -3.92
CA PHE A 188 16.71 -4.16 -3.67
C PHE A 188 16.34 -5.59 -4.09
N GLY A 189 15.08 -5.82 -4.50
CA GLY A 189 14.52 -7.17 -4.71
C GLY A 189 14.09 -7.82 -3.39
N ALA A 190 13.80 -9.13 -3.42
CA ALA A 190 13.34 -9.85 -2.24
C ALA A 190 14.51 -10.15 -1.27
N PRO A 191 14.29 -10.03 0.06
CA PRO A 191 15.30 -10.41 1.05
C PRO A 191 15.55 -11.92 1.04
N ALA A 192 16.79 -12.30 1.36
CA ALA A 192 17.19 -13.70 1.48
C ALA A 192 16.94 -14.25 2.89
N ARG A 193 16.98 -13.40 3.91
CA ARG A 193 16.73 -13.75 5.31
C ARG A 193 16.00 -12.63 6.02
N VAL A 194 15.15 -13.01 6.97
CA VAL A 194 14.37 -12.10 7.83
C VAL A 194 14.49 -12.57 9.28
N TYR A 195 14.75 -11.65 10.17
CA TYR A 195 14.57 -11.80 11.61
C TYR A 195 13.66 -10.69 12.10
N CYS A 196 12.65 -11.00 12.90
CA CYS A 196 11.70 -10.02 13.39
C CYS A 196 11.24 -10.38 14.80
N GLU A 197 11.22 -9.36 15.65
CA GLU A 197 10.60 -9.41 16.97
C GLU A 197 9.51 -8.35 17.07
N SER A 198 8.47 -8.66 17.80
CA SER A 198 7.37 -7.73 18.03
C SER A 198 6.94 -7.75 19.50
N LEU A 199 6.39 -6.65 19.96
CA LEU A 199 5.91 -6.51 21.31
C LEU A 199 4.66 -5.64 21.38
N LEU A 200 3.94 -5.76 22.49
CA LEU A 200 2.79 -4.96 22.86
C LEU A 200 3.25 -3.80 23.73
N LEU A 201 3.19 -2.57 23.22
CA LEU A 201 3.41 -1.35 24.01
C LEU A 201 2.13 -0.88 24.67
N ASP A 202 0.98 -1.17 24.07
CA ASP A 202 -0.31 -0.78 24.57
C ASP A 202 -1.09 -1.99 25.11
N PRO A 203 -1.12 -2.18 26.45
CA PRO A 203 -1.78 -3.33 27.06
C PRO A 203 -3.31 -3.33 26.91
N SER A 204 -3.90 -2.25 26.38
CA SER A 204 -5.34 -2.21 26.08
C SER A 204 -5.69 -2.92 24.76
N LEU A 205 -4.69 -3.31 23.99
CA LEU A 205 -4.89 -4.06 22.75
C LEU A 205 -4.98 -5.56 23.02
N PRO A 206 -5.80 -6.30 22.26
CA PRO A 206 -5.98 -7.73 22.46
C PRO A 206 -4.76 -8.57 22.03
N GLU A 207 -3.88 -8.02 21.18
CA GLU A 207 -2.79 -8.77 20.56
C GLU A 207 -1.44 -8.03 20.60
N PRO A 208 -0.31 -8.78 20.74
CA PRO A 208 0.99 -8.21 21.11
C PRO A 208 1.81 -7.76 19.88
N ASN A 209 1.33 -6.88 19.03
CA ASN A 209 2.12 -6.39 17.91
C ASN A 209 1.80 -4.97 17.45
N ASP A 210 1.77 -4.04 18.36
CA ASP A 210 1.71 -2.62 18.04
C ASP A 210 3.11 -1.98 17.82
N TYR A 211 4.17 -2.78 18.04
CA TYR A 211 5.55 -2.39 17.80
C TYR A 211 6.36 -3.58 17.27
N ALA A 212 7.20 -3.37 16.27
CA ALA A 212 8.05 -4.41 15.72
C ALA A 212 9.42 -3.88 15.27
N SER A 213 10.43 -4.73 15.42
CA SER A 213 11.78 -4.52 14.91
C SER A 213 12.17 -5.70 14.03
N ALA A 214 12.68 -5.43 12.83
CA ALA A 214 13.09 -6.48 11.91
C ALA A 214 14.46 -6.16 11.28
N THR A 215 15.22 -7.22 11.00
CA THR A 215 16.44 -7.16 10.19
C THR A 215 16.26 -8.02 8.95
N LEU A 216 16.41 -7.38 7.78
CA LEU A 216 16.40 -8.06 6.49
C LEU A 216 17.83 -8.16 5.95
N THR A 217 18.18 -9.31 5.38
CA THR A 217 19.44 -9.49 4.65
C THR A 217 19.12 -9.82 3.20
N TYR A 218 19.63 -9.04 2.27
CA TYR A 218 19.45 -9.23 0.83
C TYR A 218 20.58 -10.09 0.23
N LYS A 219 20.37 -10.66 -0.96
CA LYS A 219 21.34 -11.56 -1.63
C LYS A 219 22.69 -10.89 -1.91
N ASN A 220 22.72 -9.55 -2.07
CA ASN A 220 23.93 -8.73 -2.27
C ASN A 220 24.60 -8.34 -0.96
N ASN A 221 24.23 -8.97 0.18
CA ASN A 221 24.70 -8.68 1.54
C ASN A 221 24.35 -7.29 2.08
N VAL A 222 23.37 -6.61 1.50
CA VAL A 222 22.79 -5.42 2.12
C VAL A 222 21.98 -5.84 3.33
N ILE A 223 22.23 -5.16 4.45
CA ILE A 223 21.46 -5.34 5.69
C ILE A 223 20.52 -4.15 5.84
N CYS A 224 19.25 -4.42 6.10
CA CYS A 224 18.25 -3.39 6.37
C CYS A 224 17.62 -3.62 7.74
N ASN A 225 17.69 -2.62 8.61
CA ASN A 225 16.94 -2.60 9.85
C ASN A 225 15.64 -1.83 9.66
N LEU A 226 14.57 -2.40 10.17
CA LEU A 226 13.24 -1.84 10.13
C LEU A 226 12.72 -1.68 11.55
N LEU A 227 12.20 -0.50 11.86
CA LEU A 227 11.48 -0.24 13.07
C LEU A 227 10.09 0.26 12.72
N CYS A 228 9.04 -0.36 13.25
CA CYS A 228 7.69 0.16 13.08
C CYS A 228 6.89 0.11 14.35
N GLY A 229 5.98 1.06 14.50
CA GLY A 229 5.12 1.08 15.67
C GLY A 229 4.00 2.10 15.58
N TRP A 230 2.94 1.83 16.33
CA TRP A 230 1.88 2.76 16.66
C TRP A 230 2.11 3.32 18.06
N GLN A 231 2.89 4.39 18.18
CA GLN A 231 3.26 4.95 19.48
C GLN A 231 2.25 5.98 19.99
N ARG A 232 1.96 5.92 21.29
CA ARG A 232 1.13 6.91 21.98
C ARG A 232 1.93 8.11 22.49
N PHE A 233 3.23 7.97 22.63
CA PHE A 233 4.14 8.99 23.16
C PHE A 233 5.52 8.84 22.57
N GLY A 234 6.27 9.92 22.56
CA GLY A 234 7.62 9.95 22.04
C GLY A 234 7.70 10.54 20.64
N ARG A 235 8.83 10.32 19.98
CA ARG A 235 9.13 10.85 18.64
C ARG A 235 8.45 10.02 17.57
N SER A 236 7.67 10.67 16.72
CA SER A 236 7.27 10.07 15.44
C SER A 236 8.45 10.07 14.47
N ALA A 237 8.65 8.99 13.75
CA ALA A 237 9.65 8.84 12.71
C ALA A 237 9.02 8.19 11.48
N ASN A 238 9.35 8.69 10.31
CA ASN A 238 8.99 8.08 9.03
C ASN A 238 10.10 8.45 8.05
N CYS A 239 11.21 7.73 8.13
CA CYS A 239 12.43 8.05 7.41
C CYS A 239 13.13 6.81 6.89
N TYR A 240 13.95 7.04 5.86
CA TYR A 240 14.84 6.09 5.23
C TYR A 240 16.24 6.64 5.28
N GLU A 241 17.20 5.82 5.67
CA GLU A 241 18.64 6.11 5.59
C GLU A 241 19.32 4.98 4.85
N ILE A 242 20.03 5.29 3.80
CA ILE A 242 20.76 4.31 2.98
C ILE A 242 22.22 4.69 2.96
N TYR A 243 23.08 3.71 3.18
CA TYR A 243 24.55 3.84 3.21
C TYR A 243 25.17 2.96 2.13
N GLY A 244 26.10 3.56 1.38
CA GLY A 244 26.88 2.88 0.36
C GLY A 244 28.35 3.25 0.39
N ASP A 245 29.13 2.74 -0.56
CA ASP A 245 30.60 2.98 -0.60
C ASP A 245 30.97 4.44 -0.89
N ASN A 246 30.05 5.19 -1.53
CA ASN A 246 30.24 6.58 -1.97
C ASN A 246 29.49 7.62 -1.13
N GLY A 247 28.81 7.22 -0.07
CA GLY A 247 28.06 8.14 0.78
C GLY A 247 26.76 7.57 1.31
N SER A 248 25.89 8.45 1.77
CA SER A 248 24.57 8.08 2.27
C SER A 248 23.46 9.01 1.79
N LEU A 249 22.24 8.49 1.75
CA LEU A 249 21.01 9.24 1.47
C LEU A 249 20.06 9.14 2.65
N THR A 250 19.44 10.25 3.00
CA THR A 250 18.36 10.28 4.01
C THR A 250 17.13 10.94 3.41
N TYR A 251 15.98 10.32 3.57
CA TYR A 251 14.69 10.87 3.19
C TYR A 251 13.69 10.72 4.33
N SER A 252 13.08 11.80 4.74
CA SER A 252 11.97 11.83 5.71
C SER A 252 10.66 12.11 5.01
N TRP A 253 9.60 11.40 5.39
CA TRP A 253 8.27 11.62 4.84
C TRP A 253 7.82 13.08 5.03
N GLY A 254 7.32 13.67 3.96
CA GLY A 254 6.90 15.08 3.95
C GLY A 254 8.02 16.09 3.75
N ALA A 255 9.30 15.67 3.73
CA ALA A 255 10.40 16.55 3.35
C ALA A 255 10.32 16.92 1.86
N LYS A 256 10.75 18.12 1.53
CA LYS A 256 10.78 18.63 0.15
C LYS A 256 12.11 18.35 -0.56
N HIS A 257 13.05 17.69 0.12
CA HIS A 257 14.36 17.33 -0.40
C HIS A 257 14.83 16.01 0.21
N ILE A 258 15.78 15.40 -0.48
CA ILE A 258 16.54 14.25 -0.03
C ILE A 258 17.92 14.77 0.37
N VAL A 259 18.43 14.33 1.51
CA VAL A 259 19.77 14.72 1.96
C VAL A 259 20.77 13.67 1.49
N HIS A 260 21.82 14.12 0.80
CA HIS A 260 22.94 13.32 0.38
C HIS A 260 24.20 13.75 1.15
N PHE A 261 24.91 12.78 1.71
CA PHE A 261 26.22 12.95 2.31
C PHE A 261 27.25 12.19 1.47
N PRO A 262 27.89 12.84 0.47
CA PRO A 262 28.90 12.18 -0.35
C PRO A 262 30.17 11.87 0.47
N LYS A 263 30.83 10.77 0.16
CA LYS A 263 32.08 10.39 0.81
C LYS A 263 33.16 11.47 0.56
N GLY A 264 33.63 12.08 1.63
CA GLY A 264 34.66 13.11 1.54
C GLY A 264 34.19 14.48 1.01
N GLY A 265 32.88 14.68 0.86
CA GLY A 265 32.26 15.92 0.40
C GLY A 265 31.35 16.57 1.44
N GLU A 266 30.79 17.71 1.09
CA GLU A 266 29.82 18.41 1.93
C GLU A 266 28.40 17.87 1.73
N LYS A 267 27.58 18.04 2.77
CA LYS A 267 26.14 17.74 2.72
C LYS A 267 25.47 18.46 1.56
N GLN A 268 24.64 17.73 0.81
CA GLN A 268 23.87 18.23 -0.33
C GLN A 268 22.36 17.99 -0.09
N GLU A 269 21.55 18.93 -0.56
CA GLU A 269 20.09 18.78 -0.56
C GLU A 269 19.62 18.64 -2.01
N ILE A 270 19.03 17.48 -2.32
CA ILE A 270 18.50 17.16 -3.64
C ILE A 270 16.99 17.39 -3.60
N THR A 271 16.53 18.42 -4.28
CA THR A 271 15.11 18.73 -4.41
C THR A 271 14.45 17.85 -5.45
N PHE A 272 13.14 17.70 -5.35
CA PHE A 272 12.29 17.05 -6.33
C PHE A 272 11.03 17.89 -6.55
N GLU A 273 10.46 17.77 -7.73
CA GLU A 273 9.21 18.47 -8.04
C GLU A 273 8.05 17.88 -7.24
N ALA A 274 7.30 18.74 -6.58
CA ALA A 274 6.03 18.37 -5.99
C ALA A 274 5.00 18.13 -7.10
N SER A 275 4.12 17.18 -6.90
CA SER A 275 2.95 17.00 -7.77
C SER A 275 1.74 17.71 -7.17
N ASP A 276 1.01 18.45 -7.98
CA ASP A 276 -0.30 19.00 -7.60
C ASP A 276 -1.37 17.90 -7.51
N GLU A 277 -1.13 16.78 -8.17
CA GLU A 277 -2.00 15.62 -8.14
C GLU A 277 -1.67 14.72 -6.95
N SER A 278 -2.72 14.23 -6.28
CA SER A 278 -2.52 13.31 -5.16
C SER A 278 -1.90 11.98 -5.64
N PRO A 279 -1.00 11.37 -4.86
CA PRO A 279 -0.45 10.05 -5.20
C PRO A 279 -1.51 8.97 -5.45
N TYR A 280 -2.66 9.03 -4.77
CA TYR A 280 -3.80 8.14 -5.03
C TYR A 280 -4.42 8.35 -6.41
N ALA A 281 -4.50 9.59 -6.88
CA ALA A 281 -5.01 9.86 -8.22
C ALA A 281 -4.04 9.36 -9.30
N THR A 282 -2.74 9.61 -9.12
CA THR A 282 -1.69 9.11 -10.03
C THR A 282 -1.68 7.58 -10.08
N GLU A 283 -1.83 6.91 -8.93
CA GLU A 283 -1.90 5.45 -8.82
C GLU A 283 -3.08 4.88 -9.63
N ILE A 284 -4.27 5.40 -9.43
CA ILE A 284 -5.49 4.96 -10.14
C ILE A 284 -5.38 5.23 -11.65
N LYS A 285 -4.84 6.37 -12.08
CA LYS A 285 -4.56 6.64 -13.49
C LYS A 285 -3.59 5.63 -14.09
N SER A 286 -2.50 5.32 -13.37
CA SER A 286 -1.52 4.34 -13.79
C SER A 286 -2.14 2.95 -13.95
N TRP A 287 -3.01 2.54 -13.03
CA TRP A 287 -3.73 1.26 -13.13
C TRP A 287 -4.60 1.20 -14.39
N LEU A 288 -5.44 2.22 -14.64
CA LEU A 288 -6.31 2.25 -15.82
C LEU A 288 -5.49 2.29 -17.12
N ALA A 289 -4.37 3.01 -17.14
CA ALA A 289 -3.47 3.03 -18.29
C ALA A 289 -2.87 1.66 -18.61
N CYS A 290 -2.51 0.87 -17.56
CA CYS A 290 -2.03 -0.50 -17.77
C CYS A 290 -3.09 -1.46 -18.31
N ILE A 291 -4.38 -1.18 -18.09
CA ILE A 291 -5.47 -2.00 -18.64
C ILE A 291 -5.71 -1.68 -20.12
N ALA A 292 -5.48 -0.43 -20.51
CA ALA A 292 -5.68 0.04 -21.88
C ALA A 292 -4.53 -0.34 -22.84
N ALA A 293 -3.35 -0.68 -22.29
CA ALA A 293 -2.16 -1.08 -23.04
C ALA A 293 -2.18 -2.56 -23.40
#